data_98007d68cda59e92d2fd0406a9919759
#
_entry.id   98007d68cda59e92d2fd0406a9919759
#
_cell.length_a   1.000
_cell.length_b   1.000
_cell.length_c   1.000
_cell.angle_alpha   90.00
_cell.angle_beta   90.00
_cell.angle_gamma   90.00
#
_symmetry.space_group_name_H-M   'P 1'
#
loop_
_entity.id
_entity.type
_entity.pdbx_description
1 polymer ?
#
loop_
_entity_poly.entity_id
_entity_poly.type
_entity_poly.pdbx_seq_one_letter_code
_entity_poly.pdbx_strand_id
1 'polypeptide(L)'
;AYDPHAPAPAAAPGAERVIKGHPGSAGRVEGVVRRIDSPDEGEQLQPGEILVTSTTNVGWTPLFPRAAAVVTDIGGSLSHAAIVARELGIPAVVGCGDATIRLKTGDRVRVDGGRGIVEILEQA
;
A
#
# COMPACT_ATOMS: atom_id res chain seq x y z
N ALA A 1 28.52 -9.16 8.75
CA ALA A 1 28.39 -9.09 8.31
C ALA A 1 28.30 -8.75 8.09
N TYR A 2 28.27 -8.50 8.03
CA TYR A 2 28.11 -8.28 7.52
C TYR A 2 28.46 -7.92 7.03
N ASP A 3 28.72 -7.90 7.06
CA ASP A 3 28.85 -7.67 6.37
C ASP A 3 28.78 -6.90 6.05
N PRO A 4 29.04 -6.58 6.09
CA PRO A 4 28.64 -5.92 5.77
C PRO A 4 28.63 -5.45 5.00
N HIS A 5 28.68 -5.59 4.83
CA HIS A 5 28.34 -5.55 4.00
C HIS A 5 27.82 -5.76 3.53
N ALA A 6 27.95 -5.83 3.73
CA ALA A 6 27.14 -6.29 3.35
C ALA A 6 26.53 -6.18 3.43
N PRO A 7 26.45 -6.08 3.36
CA PRO A 7 25.50 -6.07 3.31
C PRO A 7 24.80 -5.93 3.57
N ALA A 8 24.90 -5.67 3.83
CA ALA A 8 24.12 -5.90 3.90
C ALA A 8 23.51 -5.95 3.65
N PRO A 9 23.68 -5.67 3.58
CA PRO A 9 22.87 -6.03 3.16
C PRO A 9 22.25 -6.92 3.35
N ALA A 10 22.68 -7.04 3.50
CA ALA A 10 22.09 -8.32 3.47
C ALA A 10 21.17 -8.59 4.60
N ALA A 11 21.57 -8.31 5.69
CA ALA A 11 20.65 -8.43 6.78
C ALA A 11 19.41 -7.61 6.54
N ALA A 12 19.60 -6.63 5.75
CA ALA A 12 18.53 -5.72 5.44
C ALA A 12 17.52 -6.20 4.41
N PRO A 13 17.68 -7.33 3.67
CA PRO A 13 16.66 -7.68 2.69
C PRO A 13 15.24 -7.67 3.25
N GLY A 14 15.07 -8.14 4.46
CA GLY A 14 13.76 -8.12 5.09
C GLY A 14 13.27 -6.71 5.35
N ALA A 15 14.14 -5.86 5.86
CA ALA A 15 13.77 -4.47 6.17
C ALA A 15 13.50 -3.66 4.91
N GLU A 16 14.25 -3.92 3.84
CA GLU A 16 14.05 -3.21 2.58
C GLU A 16 12.74 -3.58 1.91
N ARG A 17 12.19 -4.73 2.26
CA ARG A 17 10.95 -5.23 1.67
C ARG A 17 9.71 -4.90 2.49
N VAL A 18 9.88 -4.16 3.57
CA VAL A 18 8.77 -3.82 4.45
C VAL A 18 8.61 -2.31 4.50
N ILE A 19 7.39 -1.87 4.23
CA ILE A 19 7.01 -0.47 4.34
C ILE A 19 6.10 -0.35 5.54
N LYS A 20 6.40 0.58 6.43
CA LYS A 20 5.62 0.80 7.64
C LYS A 20 4.79 2.06 7.50
N GLY A 21 3.54 1.96 7.92
CA GLY A 21 2.64 3.10 7.98
C GLY A 21 1.78 2.98 9.22
N HIS A 22 0.58 3.55 9.15
CA HIS A 22 -0.39 3.44 10.23
C HIS A 22 -1.50 2.48 9.84
N PRO A 23 -2.01 1.69 10.79
CA PRO A 23 -3.18 0.84 10.53
C PRO A 23 -4.37 1.70 10.14
N GLY A 24 -4.85 1.56 8.91
CA GLY A 24 -6.01 2.30 8.43
C GLY A 24 -7.27 1.47 8.52
N SER A 25 -7.20 0.23 8.09
CA SER A 25 -8.29 -0.71 8.15
C SER A 25 -7.71 -2.12 8.25
N ALA A 26 -8.23 -2.91 9.17
CA ALA A 26 -7.70 -4.25 9.46
C ALA A 26 -7.93 -5.21 8.30
N GLY A 27 -7.10 -6.24 8.26
CA GLY A 27 -7.18 -7.30 7.27
C GLY A 27 -5.84 -7.50 6.58
N ARG A 28 -5.72 -8.62 5.90
CA ARG A 28 -4.49 -8.98 5.20
C ARG A 28 -4.82 -9.55 3.84
N VAL A 29 -4.16 -9.06 2.80
CA VAL A 29 -4.39 -9.49 1.44
C VAL A 29 -3.12 -9.37 0.62
N GLU A 30 -2.97 -10.23 -0.36
CA GLU A 30 -1.88 -10.15 -1.34
C GLU A 30 -2.45 -9.73 -2.67
N GLY A 31 -1.68 -8.96 -3.42
CA GLY A 31 -2.10 -8.54 -4.74
C GLY A 31 -1.01 -7.77 -5.45
N VAL A 32 -1.34 -7.34 -6.65
CA VAL A 32 -0.44 -6.60 -7.52
C VAL A 32 -0.70 -5.11 -7.34
N VAL A 33 0.37 -4.33 -7.21
CA VAL A 33 0.30 -2.89 -7.04
C VAL A 33 -0.16 -2.22 -8.33
N ARG A 34 -1.10 -1.29 -8.19
CA ARG A 34 -1.45 -0.33 -9.23
C ARG A 34 -1.28 1.06 -8.64
N ARG A 35 -0.23 1.74 -9.05
CA ARG A 35 -0.01 3.11 -8.63
C ARG A 35 -0.86 4.04 -9.47
N ILE A 36 -1.67 4.85 -8.84
CA ILE A 36 -2.57 5.82 -9.50
C ILE A 36 -2.33 7.17 -8.87
N ASP A 37 -2.06 8.18 -9.69
CA ASP A 37 -1.75 9.52 -9.21
C ASP A 37 -2.97 10.44 -9.19
N SER A 38 -4.01 10.09 -9.94
CA SER A 38 -5.21 10.90 -10.06
C SER A 38 -6.43 9.99 -10.23
N PRO A 39 -7.61 10.36 -9.70
CA PRO A 39 -8.81 9.53 -9.89
C PRO A 39 -9.20 9.40 -11.36
N ASP A 40 -8.75 10.31 -12.23
CA ASP A 40 -8.99 10.20 -13.66
C ASP A 40 -8.34 8.96 -14.27
N GLU A 41 -7.34 8.40 -13.60
CA GLU A 41 -6.64 7.19 -14.03
C GLU A 41 -7.31 5.92 -13.50
N GLY A 42 -8.46 6.06 -12.85
CA GLY A 42 -9.13 4.95 -12.18
C GLY A 42 -9.44 3.75 -13.06
N GLU A 43 -9.57 3.96 -14.37
CA GLU A 43 -9.82 2.84 -15.30
C GLU A 43 -8.66 1.85 -15.34
N GLN A 44 -7.47 2.28 -14.95
CA GLN A 44 -6.30 1.41 -14.92
C GLN A 44 -6.35 0.41 -13.76
N LEU A 45 -7.10 0.73 -12.71
CA LEU A 45 -7.20 -0.14 -11.54
C LEU A 45 -8.09 -1.33 -11.87
N GLN A 46 -7.49 -2.51 -11.91
CA GLN A 46 -8.21 -3.75 -12.16
C GLN A 46 -8.73 -4.32 -10.85
N PRO A 47 -9.87 -5.03 -10.87
CA PRO A 47 -10.40 -5.65 -9.66
C PRO A 47 -9.36 -6.54 -8.98
N GLY A 48 -9.22 -6.38 -7.67
CA GLY A 48 -8.28 -7.18 -6.88
C GLY A 48 -6.88 -6.62 -6.80
N GLU A 49 -6.59 -5.50 -7.46
CA GLU A 49 -5.29 -4.86 -7.35
C GLU A 49 -5.18 -4.01 -6.07
N ILE A 50 -3.95 -3.72 -5.68
CA ILE A 50 -3.66 -2.89 -4.51
C ILE A 50 -3.51 -1.44 -5.00
N LEU A 51 -4.40 -0.57 -4.56
CA LEU A 51 -4.34 0.84 -4.92
C LEU A 51 -3.26 1.53 -4.09
N VAL A 52 -2.27 2.10 -4.77
CA VAL A 52 -1.18 2.84 -4.13
C VAL A 52 -1.19 4.27 -4.65
N THR A 53 -1.30 5.24 -3.74
CA THR A 53 -1.34 6.65 -4.12
C THR A 53 -0.83 7.51 -2.96
N SER A 54 -0.56 8.79 -3.22
CA SER A 54 -0.07 9.68 -2.16
C SER A 54 -1.17 9.97 -1.13
N THR A 55 -2.36 10.31 -1.57
CA THR A 55 -3.51 10.57 -0.68
C THR A 55 -4.79 10.43 -1.48
N THR A 56 -5.92 10.30 -0.80
CA THR A 56 -7.22 10.22 -1.48
C THR A 56 -8.18 11.27 -0.94
N ASN A 57 -9.23 11.53 -1.70
CA ASN A 57 -10.33 12.38 -1.29
C ASN A 57 -11.63 11.85 -1.89
N VAL A 58 -12.72 12.60 -1.75
CA VAL A 58 -14.04 12.15 -2.19
C VAL A 58 -14.07 11.69 -3.65
N GLY A 59 -13.28 12.33 -4.51
CA GLY A 59 -13.22 11.95 -5.93
C GLY A 59 -12.64 10.56 -6.17
N TRP A 60 -11.94 9.99 -5.20
CA TRP A 60 -11.36 8.65 -5.30
C TRP A 60 -12.32 7.55 -4.86
N THR A 61 -13.41 7.90 -4.21
CA THR A 61 -14.33 6.92 -3.62
C THR A 61 -14.78 5.83 -4.60
N PRO A 62 -15.09 6.15 -5.87
CA PRO A 62 -15.52 5.11 -6.81
C PRO A 62 -14.47 4.04 -7.13
N LEU A 63 -13.20 4.30 -6.83
CA LEU A 63 -12.12 3.35 -7.10
C LEU A 63 -12.03 2.28 -6.02
N PHE A 64 -12.40 2.61 -4.78
CA PHE A 64 -12.20 1.74 -3.63
C PHE A 64 -12.87 0.36 -3.78
N PRO A 65 -14.08 0.23 -4.31
CA PRO A 65 -14.70 -1.10 -4.41
C PRO A 65 -13.94 -2.07 -5.30
N ARG A 66 -13.09 -1.58 -6.21
CA ARG A 66 -12.29 -2.44 -7.07
C ARG A 66 -10.96 -2.84 -6.42
N ALA A 67 -10.52 -2.10 -5.42
CA ALA A 67 -9.24 -2.36 -4.78
C ALA A 67 -9.36 -3.50 -3.77
N ALA A 68 -8.37 -4.38 -3.73
CA ALA A 68 -8.28 -5.39 -2.68
C ALA A 68 -7.75 -4.76 -1.39
N ALA A 69 -6.94 -3.70 -1.51
CA ALA A 69 -6.42 -2.94 -0.38
C ALA A 69 -5.98 -1.57 -0.86
N VAL A 70 -5.76 -0.66 0.07
CA VAL A 70 -5.33 0.71 -0.22
C VAL A 70 -4.09 1.05 0.59
N VAL A 71 -3.11 1.67 -0.06
CA VAL A 71 -1.86 2.11 0.57
C VAL A 71 -1.64 3.58 0.21
N THR A 72 -1.45 4.44 1.21
CA THR A 72 -1.22 5.86 0.97
C THR A 72 0.03 6.36 1.70
N ASP A 73 0.67 7.39 1.13
CA ASP A 73 1.80 8.06 1.76
C ASP A 73 1.38 8.97 2.89
N ILE A 74 0.25 9.64 2.72
CA ILE A 74 -0.24 10.67 3.64
C ILE A 74 -1.55 10.20 4.24
N GLY A 75 -1.73 10.47 5.52
CA GLY A 75 -2.96 10.18 6.22
C GLY A 75 -2.73 9.43 7.52
N GLY A 76 -3.75 9.37 8.32
CA GLY A 76 -3.76 8.64 9.57
C GLY A 76 -5.04 7.83 9.70
N SER A 77 -5.33 7.36 10.90
CA SER A 77 -6.48 6.50 11.14
C SER A 77 -7.83 7.16 10.87
N LEU A 78 -7.86 8.48 10.79
CA LEU A 78 -9.07 9.25 10.49
C LEU A 78 -9.05 9.86 9.09
N SER A 79 -8.09 9.49 8.25
CA SER A 79 -8.01 9.99 6.88
C SER A 79 -9.13 9.41 6.02
N HIS A 80 -9.41 10.06 4.89
CA HIS A 80 -10.41 9.60 3.95
C HIS A 80 -10.20 8.14 3.55
N ALA A 81 -8.96 7.79 3.20
CA ALA A 81 -8.65 6.42 2.77
C ALA A 81 -8.96 5.39 3.86
N ALA A 82 -8.57 5.69 5.10
CA ALA A 82 -8.81 4.78 6.21
C ALA A 82 -10.30 4.61 6.49
N ILE A 83 -11.04 5.71 6.48
CA ILE A 83 -12.49 5.67 6.77
C ILE A 83 -13.23 4.87 5.70
N VAL A 84 -12.98 5.15 4.42
CA VAL A 84 -13.67 4.47 3.34
C VAL A 84 -13.29 2.98 3.30
N ALA A 85 -12.02 2.66 3.50
CA ALA A 85 -11.58 1.27 3.52
C ALA A 85 -12.27 0.48 4.63
N ARG A 86 -12.41 1.08 5.82
CA ARG A 86 -13.12 0.43 6.93
C ARG A 86 -14.60 0.19 6.60
N GLU A 87 -15.22 1.15 5.94
CA GLU A 87 -16.63 1.01 5.54
C GLU A 87 -16.83 -0.13 4.56
N LEU A 88 -15.87 -0.34 3.68
CA LEU A 88 -15.94 -1.39 2.66
C LEU A 88 -15.36 -2.73 3.15
N GLY A 89 -14.68 -2.72 4.29
CA GLY A 89 -14.09 -3.94 4.82
C GLY A 89 -12.81 -4.38 4.10
N ILE A 90 -12.10 -3.46 3.44
CA ILE A 90 -10.84 -3.79 2.78
C ILE A 90 -9.66 -3.28 3.62
N PRO A 91 -8.52 -3.99 3.59
CA PRO A 91 -7.34 -3.56 4.34
C PRO A 91 -6.79 -2.24 3.83
N ALA A 92 -6.23 -1.43 4.73
CA ALA A 92 -5.56 -0.20 4.34
C ALA A 92 -4.39 0.11 5.28
N VAL A 93 -3.29 0.57 4.69
CA VAL A 93 -2.13 1.09 5.40
C VAL A 93 -1.93 2.51 4.92
N VAL A 94 -1.94 3.46 5.83
CA VAL A 94 -1.88 4.88 5.49
C VAL A 94 -0.66 5.53 6.16
N GLY A 95 -0.30 6.72 5.68
CA GLY A 95 0.81 7.45 6.29
C GLY A 95 2.17 6.79 6.10
N CYS A 96 2.36 6.08 5.00
CA CYS A 96 3.61 5.37 4.75
C CYS A 96 4.78 6.29 4.40
N GLY A 97 4.50 7.48 3.92
CA GLY A 97 5.52 8.47 3.59
C GLY A 97 6.15 8.32 2.22
N ASP A 98 6.56 7.13 1.86
CA ASP A 98 7.29 6.90 0.60
C ASP A 98 6.82 5.69 -0.19
N ALA A 99 5.61 5.21 0.08
CA ALA A 99 5.09 4.03 -0.62
C ALA A 99 5.03 4.24 -2.13
N THR A 100 4.64 5.44 -2.58
CA THR A 100 4.56 5.73 -4.01
C THR A 100 5.93 5.74 -4.68
N ILE A 101 7.00 5.93 -3.91
CA ILE A 101 8.36 5.90 -4.43
C ILE A 101 8.88 4.47 -4.45
N ARG A 102 8.59 3.70 -3.40
CA ARG A 102 9.13 2.36 -3.21
C ARG A 102 8.36 1.28 -3.96
N LEU A 103 7.07 1.50 -4.20
CA LEU A 103 6.21 0.53 -4.89
C LEU A 103 5.98 0.97 -6.32
N LYS A 104 6.08 0.03 -7.24
CA LYS A 104 5.85 0.26 -8.66
C LYS A 104 4.67 -0.59 -9.11
N THR A 105 3.92 -0.09 -10.08
CA THR A 105 2.87 -0.88 -10.69
C THR A 105 3.44 -2.21 -11.19
N GLY A 106 2.78 -3.29 -10.80
CA GLY A 106 3.22 -4.63 -11.15
C GLY A 106 3.93 -5.36 -10.01
N ASP A 107 4.40 -4.65 -8.98
CA ASP A 107 4.98 -5.30 -7.80
C ASP A 107 3.91 -6.13 -7.10
N ARG A 108 4.33 -7.27 -6.56
CA ARG A 108 3.43 -8.10 -5.76
C ARG A 108 3.69 -7.84 -4.28
N VAL A 109 2.66 -7.52 -3.55
CA VAL A 109 2.79 -7.15 -2.14
C VAL A 109 1.74 -7.85 -1.28
N ARG A 110 2.02 -7.91 0.01
CA ARG A 110 1.05 -8.30 1.05
C ARG A 110 0.77 -7.08 1.91
N VAL A 111 -0.49 -6.71 2.00
CA VAL A 111 -0.93 -5.58 2.81
C VAL A 111 -1.53 -6.12 4.11
N ASP A 112 -0.96 -5.72 5.25
CA ASP A 112 -1.47 -6.07 6.56
C ASP A 112 -1.96 -4.79 7.23
N GLY A 113 -3.24 -4.51 7.07
CA GLY A 113 -3.84 -3.26 7.54
C GLY A 113 -3.90 -3.17 9.06
N GLY A 114 -4.08 -4.30 9.74
CA GLY A 114 -4.15 -4.30 11.19
C GLY A 114 -2.82 -4.00 11.85
N ARG A 115 -1.71 -4.28 11.19
CA ARG A 115 -0.35 -4.02 11.69
C ARG A 115 0.28 -2.79 11.06
N GLY A 116 -0.36 -2.22 10.04
CA GLY A 116 0.19 -1.06 9.35
C GLY A 116 1.44 -1.37 8.55
N ILE A 117 1.50 -2.54 7.92
CA ILE A 117 2.69 -3.01 7.21
C ILE A 117 2.33 -3.42 5.79
N VAL A 118 3.20 -3.06 4.84
CA VAL A 118 3.15 -3.55 3.47
C VAL A 118 4.45 -4.30 3.20
N GLU A 119 4.35 -5.56 2.83
CA GLU A 119 5.51 -6.39 2.54
C GLU A 119 5.63 -6.61 1.04
N ILE A 120 6.80 -6.32 0.47
CA ILE A 120 7.06 -6.53 -0.96
C ILE A 120 7.45 -7.99 -1.15
N LEU A 121 6.66 -8.72 -1.92
CA LEU A 121 6.89 -10.14 -2.18
C LEU A 121 7.71 -10.34 -3.44
N GLU A 122 7.38 -9.61 -4.50
CA GLU A 122 8.09 -9.67 -5.77
C GLU A 122 8.08 -8.28 -6.39
N GLN A 123 9.19 -7.89 -6.97
CA GLN A 123 9.28 -6.61 -7.69
C GLN A 123 9.10 -6.84 -9.18
N ALA A 124 8.35 -5.93 -9.79
CA ALA A 124 8.10 -5.99 -11.24
C ALA A 124 9.37 -5.69 -12.04
#